data_e2160ef2c7ec457b091c4742429385ee
#
_entry.id   e2160ef2c7ec457b091c4742429385ee
#
_cell.length_a   1.000
_cell.length_b   1.000
_cell.length_c   1.000
_cell.angle_alpha   90.00
_cell.angle_beta   90.00
_cell.angle_gamma   90.00
#
_symmetry.space_group_name_H-M   'P 1'
#
loop_
_entity.id
_entity.type
_entity.pdbx_description
1 polymer ?
#
loop_
_entity_poly.entity_id
_entity_poly.type
_entity_poly.pdbx_seq_one_letter_code
_entity_poly.pdbx_strand_id
1 'polypeptide(L)'
;MNRREFLTTTLAAGATTSTASAAAAQNTKGIRILGISCSPRKGKTTSAGVQICLDAAKAVSPAITVELIELAGRNIGVYDPADPKAVQGGFAELIPILSSPDVAAIVVGTPVYFGNMSSLCKAFLDHCMVFRQQSFALSGKVGGVVAVGAGRNGGQELTLQSVQASLMGQNMIVVGDGRPTSHFGATLINTNDDISKDEFGVGTAKNLGRHIAEVALRLARPGS
;
A
#
# COMPACT_ATOMS: atom_id res chain seq x y z
N MET A 1 -20.32 49.18 -17.94
CA MET A 1 -19.63 48.85 -16.68
C MET A 1 -18.23 48.40 -17.01
N ASN A 2 -17.26 49.21 -16.70
CA ASN A 2 -15.90 49.14 -17.23
C ASN A 2 -14.99 48.39 -16.25
N ARG A 3 -14.15 47.52 -16.74
CA ARG A 3 -13.27 46.60 -15.99
C ARG A 3 -12.24 47.25 -15.03
N ARG A 4 -12.28 48.58 -14.88
CA ARG A 4 -11.33 49.38 -14.10
C ARG A 4 -11.84 49.84 -12.74
N GLU A 5 -13.10 49.63 -12.39
CA GLU A 5 -13.68 50.11 -11.11
C GLU A 5 -13.69 49.08 -9.96
N PHE A 6 -13.08 47.92 -10.15
CA PHE A 6 -13.08 46.86 -9.11
C PHE A 6 -11.83 46.85 -8.22
N LEU A 7 -10.93 47.81 -8.33
CA LEU A 7 -9.63 47.79 -7.63
C LEU A 7 -9.39 48.99 -6.69
N THR A 8 -10.40 49.71 -6.28
CA THR A 8 -10.20 50.79 -5.29
C THR A 8 -11.33 50.86 -4.26
N THR A 9 -11.27 50.05 -3.25
CA THR A 9 -11.86 50.26 -1.92
C THR A 9 -11.41 49.07 -1.07
N THR A 10 -10.67 49.11 -0.09
CA THR A 10 -10.47 49.75 1.17
C THR A 10 -9.33 49.02 1.91
N LEU A 11 -8.24 49.72 2.13
CA LEU A 11 -7.34 49.41 3.24
C LEU A 11 -8.02 49.90 4.54
N ALA A 12 -8.50 48.99 5.37
CA ALA A 12 -8.82 49.27 6.74
C ALA A 12 -7.99 48.32 7.59
N ALA A 13 -7.08 48.88 8.38
CA ALA A 13 -6.25 48.19 9.33
C ALA A 13 -7.13 47.56 10.44
N GLY A 14 -7.07 46.27 10.56
CA GLY A 14 -7.57 45.51 11.70
C GLY A 14 -6.47 44.58 12.16
N ALA A 15 -5.70 44.99 13.15
CA ALA A 15 -4.81 44.11 13.90
C ALA A 15 -5.66 43.08 14.65
N THR A 16 -5.82 41.91 14.06
CA THR A 16 -6.34 40.73 14.78
C THR A 16 -5.16 39.88 15.19
N THR A 17 -4.94 39.82 16.50
CA THR A 17 -4.07 38.88 17.19
C THR A 17 -4.32 37.48 16.65
N SER A 18 -3.30 36.92 15.96
CA SER A 18 -3.26 35.52 15.58
C SER A 18 -3.16 34.68 16.87
N THR A 19 -4.30 34.27 17.41
CA THR A 19 -4.34 33.12 18.29
C THR A 19 -4.04 31.91 17.42
N ALA A 20 -2.81 31.42 17.48
CA ALA A 20 -2.45 30.12 16.97
C ALA A 20 -3.41 29.10 17.64
N SER A 21 -4.40 28.68 16.89
CA SER A 21 -5.23 27.54 17.26
C SER A 21 -4.29 26.35 17.37
N ALA A 22 -3.96 25.98 18.60
CA ALA A 22 -3.38 24.68 18.89
C ALA A 22 -4.39 23.66 18.34
N ALA A 23 -4.07 23.10 17.15
CA ALA A 23 -4.84 22.03 16.57
C ALA A 23 -4.92 20.94 17.64
N ALA A 24 -6.12 20.74 18.19
CA ALA A 24 -6.39 19.68 19.14
C ALA A 24 -5.81 18.40 18.56
N ALA A 25 -4.89 17.80 19.26
CA ALA A 25 -4.36 16.48 18.94
C ALA A 25 -5.56 15.53 18.93
N GLN A 26 -6.14 15.33 17.75
CA GLN A 26 -7.22 14.38 17.56
C GLN A 26 -6.65 13.02 17.96
N ASN A 27 -7.29 12.39 18.90
CA ASN A 27 -6.94 11.06 19.40
C ASN A 27 -7.19 10.05 18.27
N THR A 28 -6.30 10.05 17.27
CA THR A 28 -6.35 9.11 16.15
C THR A 28 -5.94 7.77 16.70
N LYS A 29 -6.88 6.84 16.72
CA LYS A 29 -6.59 5.43 17.01
C LYS A 29 -5.42 5.00 16.11
N GLY A 30 -4.36 4.44 16.74
CA GLY A 30 -3.19 3.98 15.99
C GLY A 30 -3.60 2.99 14.91
N ILE A 31 -2.98 3.08 13.73
CA ILE A 31 -3.22 2.19 12.61
C ILE A 31 -1.97 1.38 12.30
N ARG A 32 -2.18 0.18 11.74
CA ARG A 32 -1.12 -0.69 11.26
C ARG A 32 -1.17 -0.82 9.75
N ILE A 33 -0.01 -0.76 9.09
CA ILE A 33 0.17 -0.98 7.66
C ILE A 33 1.04 -2.22 7.48
N LEU A 34 0.52 -3.22 6.78
CA LEU A 34 1.23 -4.45 6.50
C LEU A 34 1.87 -4.42 5.12
N GLY A 35 3.10 -4.90 5.01
CA GLY A 35 3.76 -5.19 3.75
C GLY A 35 3.87 -6.70 3.56
N ILE A 36 3.41 -7.22 2.44
CA ILE A 36 3.47 -8.64 2.10
C ILE A 36 4.46 -8.83 0.96
N SER A 37 5.61 -9.42 1.24
CA SER A 37 6.58 -9.79 0.20
C SER A 37 6.27 -11.17 -0.36
N CYS A 38 5.78 -11.19 -1.60
CA CYS A 38 5.40 -12.41 -2.32
C CYS A 38 6.55 -12.96 -3.20
N SER A 39 7.80 -12.62 -2.88
CA SER A 39 8.96 -13.23 -3.53
C SER A 39 9.24 -14.62 -2.96
N PRO A 40 9.55 -15.64 -3.80
CA PRO A 40 10.03 -16.93 -3.30
C PRO A 40 11.43 -16.83 -2.68
N ARG A 41 12.15 -15.72 -2.89
CA ARG A 41 13.49 -15.46 -2.35
C ARG A 41 13.40 -14.53 -1.15
N LYS A 42 13.67 -15.06 0.03
CA LYS A 42 13.64 -14.31 1.29
C LYS A 42 14.71 -13.21 1.33
N GLY A 43 14.37 -12.03 1.88
CA GLY A 43 15.30 -10.93 2.11
C GLY A 43 15.87 -10.30 0.84
N LYS A 44 15.22 -10.50 -0.33
CA LYS A 44 15.72 -9.96 -1.60
C LYS A 44 14.98 -8.68 -2.00
N THR A 45 15.18 -8.26 -3.24
CA THR A 45 14.77 -6.96 -3.77
C THR A 45 13.28 -6.64 -3.61
N THR A 46 12.41 -7.63 -3.67
CA THR A 46 10.96 -7.42 -3.41
C THR A 46 10.72 -7.02 -1.96
N SER A 47 11.34 -7.72 -1.01
CA SER A 47 11.25 -7.37 0.42
C SER A 47 11.81 -5.98 0.68
N ALA A 48 12.96 -5.65 0.07
CA ALA A 48 13.58 -4.33 0.17
C ALA A 48 12.66 -3.22 -0.38
N GLY A 49 12.02 -3.44 -1.54
CA GLY A 49 11.08 -2.48 -2.13
C GLY A 49 9.85 -2.24 -1.26
N VAL A 50 9.28 -3.32 -0.70
CA VAL A 50 8.17 -3.22 0.27
C VAL A 50 8.62 -2.49 1.54
N GLN A 51 9.82 -2.78 2.05
CA GLN A 51 10.34 -2.11 3.24
C GLN A 51 10.50 -0.61 3.04
N ILE A 52 11.04 -0.17 1.88
CA ILE A 52 11.12 1.27 1.53
C ILE A 52 9.73 1.93 1.58
N CYS A 53 8.72 1.25 1.05
CA CYS A 53 7.33 1.72 1.10
C CYS A 53 6.83 1.84 2.55
N LEU A 54 7.07 0.83 3.37
CA LEU A 54 6.66 0.81 4.78
C LEU A 54 7.36 1.88 5.61
N ASP A 55 8.66 2.09 5.39
CA ASP A 55 9.43 3.13 6.10
C ASP A 55 8.90 4.53 5.77
N ALA A 56 8.58 4.77 4.48
CA ALA A 56 7.98 6.02 4.06
C ALA A 56 6.56 6.22 4.64
N ALA A 57 5.78 5.15 4.77
CA ALA A 57 4.48 5.20 5.42
C ALA A 57 4.59 5.53 6.91
N LYS A 58 5.49 4.88 7.62
CA LYS A 58 5.76 5.11 9.05
C LYS A 58 6.19 6.55 9.34
N ALA A 59 6.95 7.15 8.42
CA ALA A 59 7.42 8.53 8.56
C ALA A 59 6.31 9.60 8.50
N VAL A 60 5.10 9.25 8.02
CA VAL A 60 3.97 10.20 7.88
C VAL A 60 3.39 10.59 9.25
N SER A 61 3.32 9.65 10.20
CA SER A 61 2.72 9.90 11.52
C SER A 61 3.21 8.93 12.59
N PRO A 62 3.42 9.38 13.82
CA PRO A 62 3.73 8.49 14.95
C PRO A 62 2.59 7.50 15.29
N ALA A 63 1.37 7.75 14.82
CA ALA A 63 0.22 6.85 14.99
C ALA A 63 0.29 5.62 14.07
N ILE A 64 1.27 5.55 13.16
CA ILE A 64 1.43 4.44 12.21
C ILE A 64 2.46 3.44 12.72
N THR A 65 2.06 2.19 12.81
CA THR A 65 2.97 1.04 12.95
C THR A 65 3.04 0.28 11.63
N VAL A 66 4.17 -0.33 11.35
CA VAL A 66 4.38 -1.09 10.11
C VAL A 66 4.94 -2.47 10.42
N GLU A 67 4.61 -3.45 9.59
CA GLU A 67 5.10 -4.81 9.70
C GLU A 67 5.34 -5.41 8.31
N LEU A 68 6.52 -5.97 8.07
CA LEU A 68 6.84 -6.72 6.85
C LEU A 68 6.65 -8.22 7.09
N ILE A 69 5.84 -8.84 6.25
CA ILE A 69 5.61 -10.29 6.24
C ILE A 69 6.18 -10.86 4.95
N GLU A 70 7.13 -11.75 5.05
CA GLU A 70 7.68 -12.47 3.89
C GLU A 70 6.98 -13.83 3.73
N LEU A 71 6.53 -14.11 2.51
CA LEU A 71 5.90 -15.39 2.18
C LEU A 71 6.90 -16.48 1.82
N ALA A 72 8.15 -16.13 1.54
CA ALA A 72 9.23 -17.07 1.26
C ALA A 72 9.37 -18.09 2.41
N GLY A 73 9.32 -19.36 2.08
CA GLY A 73 9.41 -20.45 3.04
C GLY A 73 8.11 -20.80 3.77
N ARG A 74 7.03 -20.00 3.57
CA ARG A 74 5.70 -20.39 4.04
C ARG A 74 5.08 -21.37 3.06
N ASN A 75 4.48 -22.43 3.59
CA ASN A 75 3.80 -23.42 2.76
C ASN A 75 2.43 -22.88 2.33
N ILE A 76 2.43 -22.06 1.27
CA ILE A 76 1.21 -21.54 0.62
C ILE A 76 1.11 -22.22 -0.74
N GLY A 77 0.28 -23.24 -0.80
CA GLY A 77 0.03 -24.04 -2.02
C GLY A 77 -1.03 -23.42 -2.92
N VAL A 78 -1.41 -24.15 -3.94
CA VAL A 78 -2.54 -23.80 -4.80
C VAL A 78 -3.83 -23.80 -3.98
N TYR A 79 -4.66 -22.78 -4.13
CA TYR A 79 -5.97 -22.72 -3.52
C TYR A 79 -6.97 -23.59 -4.30
N ASP A 80 -7.56 -24.57 -3.64
CA ASP A 80 -8.67 -25.37 -4.19
C ASP A 80 -9.94 -25.08 -3.36
N PRO A 81 -10.96 -24.46 -3.94
CA PRO A 81 -12.20 -24.15 -3.23
C PRO A 81 -13.00 -25.41 -2.85
N ALA A 82 -12.72 -26.56 -3.47
CA ALA A 82 -13.38 -27.84 -3.15
C ALA A 82 -12.68 -28.58 -1.99
N ASP A 83 -11.44 -28.20 -1.64
CA ASP A 83 -10.71 -28.79 -0.52
C ASP A 83 -10.99 -28.01 0.78
N PRO A 84 -11.69 -28.61 1.78
CA PRO A 84 -11.92 -27.94 3.07
C PRO A 84 -10.62 -27.63 3.83
N LYS A 85 -9.48 -28.21 3.41
CA LYS A 85 -8.16 -27.94 3.97
C LYS A 85 -7.35 -26.93 3.16
N ALA A 86 -7.88 -26.38 2.09
CA ALA A 86 -7.16 -25.48 1.20
C ALA A 86 -6.54 -24.25 1.91
N VAL A 87 -7.10 -23.84 3.03
CA VAL A 87 -6.64 -22.67 3.81
C VAL A 87 -5.73 -23.07 4.99
N GLN A 88 -5.16 -24.26 4.97
CA GLN A 88 -4.23 -24.73 6.01
C GLN A 88 -2.79 -24.31 5.72
N GLY A 89 -1.90 -24.51 6.69
CA GLY A 89 -0.48 -24.21 6.56
C GLY A 89 -0.17 -22.73 6.75
N GLY A 90 0.84 -22.26 6.02
CA GLY A 90 1.40 -20.92 6.22
C GLY A 90 0.45 -19.76 5.94
N PHE A 91 -0.64 -19.97 5.18
CA PHE A 91 -1.66 -18.94 4.97
C PHE A 91 -2.61 -18.82 6.18
N ALA A 92 -2.95 -19.92 6.85
CA ALA A 92 -3.86 -19.89 8.01
C ALA A 92 -3.35 -18.96 9.12
N GLU A 93 -2.03 -18.91 9.32
CA GLU A 93 -1.40 -18.03 10.30
C GLU A 93 -1.58 -16.52 9.95
N LEU A 94 -1.79 -16.21 8.67
CA LEU A 94 -1.95 -14.83 8.21
C LEU A 94 -3.39 -14.33 8.39
N ILE A 95 -4.37 -15.19 8.49
CA ILE A 95 -5.79 -14.81 8.56
C ILE A 95 -6.06 -13.84 9.72
N PRO A 96 -5.71 -14.12 10.98
CA PRO A 96 -5.97 -13.20 12.09
C PRO A 96 -5.15 -11.91 11.98
N ILE A 97 -3.99 -11.95 11.32
CA ILE A 97 -3.14 -10.77 11.13
C ILE A 97 -3.77 -9.83 10.11
N LEU A 98 -4.11 -10.34 8.92
CA LEU A 98 -4.64 -9.55 7.80
C LEU A 98 -6.05 -8.99 8.08
N SER A 99 -6.89 -9.77 8.79
CA SER A 99 -8.26 -9.36 9.14
C SER A 99 -8.34 -8.47 10.36
N SER A 100 -7.23 -8.25 11.08
CA SER A 100 -7.23 -7.44 12.31
C SER A 100 -7.78 -6.03 12.05
N PRO A 101 -8.66 -5.51 12.95
CA PRO A 101 -9.30 -4.20 12.76
C PRO A 101 -8.35 -2.99 12.82
N ASP A 102 -7.15 -3.15 13.40
CA ASP A 102 -6.12 -2.11 13.43
C ASP A 102 -5.34 -2.03 12.12
N VAL A 103 -5.41 -3.06 11.27
CA VAL A 103 -4.80 -3.05 9.94
C VAL A 103 -5.64 -2.17 9.02
N ALA A 104 -5.13 -0.99 8.72
CA ALA A 104 -5.79 -0.02 7.85
C ALA A 104 -5.34 -0.14 6.39
N ALA A 105 -4.16 -0.71 6.13
CA ALA A 105 -3.64 -0.86 4.77
C ALA A 105 -2.76 -2.10 4.60
N ILE A 106 -2.69 -2.59 3.36
CA ILE A 106 -1.85 -3.72 2.94
C ILE A 106 -1.12 -3.36 1.66
N VAL A 107 0.21 -3.47 1.68
CA VAL A 107 1.09 -3.32 0.51
C VAL A 107 1.51 -4.70 0.05
N VAL A 108 1.18 -5.07 -1.19
CA VAL A 108 1.58 -6.35 -1.78
C VAL A 108 2.76 -6.15 -2.72
N GLY A 109 3.89 -6.77 -2.40
CA GLY A 109 5.09 -6.75 -3.23
C GLY A 109 5.30 -8.07 -3.96
N THR A 110 5.60 -8.02 -5.26
CA THR A 110 5.87 -9.20 -6.08
C THR A 110 7.03 -8.99 -7.03
N PRO A 111 7.86 -10.01 -7.31
CA PRO A 111 8.72 -9.97 -8.48
C PRO A 111 7.88 -10.08 -9.75
N VAL A 112 8.40 -9.53 -10.85
CA VAL A 112 7.79 -9.68 -12.16
C VAL A 112 8.34 -10.94 -12.84
N TYR A 113 7.48 -11.89 -13.13
CA TYR A 113 7.79 -13.09 -13.90
C TYR A 113 6.90 -13.14 -15.15
N PHE A 114 7.53 -13.04 -16.34
CA PHE A 114 6.82 -13.03 -17.62
C PHE A 114 5.68 -12.01 -17.71
N GLY A 115 5.93 -10.78 -17.23
CA GLY A 115 4.94 -9.70 -17.25
C GLY A 115 3.81 -9.85 -16.23
N ASN A 116 3.95 -10.74 -15.25
CA ASN A 116 2.93 -10.98 -14.23
C ASN A 116 3.56 -11.20 -12.85
N MET A 117 2.70 -11.30 -11.82
CA MET A 117 3.10 -11.64 -10.46
C MET A 117 3.70 -13.05 -10.35
N SER A 118 4.47 -13.30 -9.29
CA SER A 118 4.95 -14.66 -9.00
C SER A 118 3.78 -15.61 -8.68
N SER A 119 4.00 -16.92 -8.90
CA SER A 119 3.04 -17.96 -8.52
C SER A 119 2.70 -17.91 -7.01
N LEU A 120 3.68 -17.58 -6.17
CA LEU A 120 3.48 -17.42 -4.73
C LEU A 120 2.54 -16.24 -4.42
N CYS A 121 2.67 -15.12 -5.17
CA CYS A 121 1.76 -13.99 -5.04
C CYS A 121 0.34 -14.37 -5.46
N LYS A 122 0.20 -15.06 -6.60
CA LYS A 122 -1.12 -15.51 -7.06
C LYS A 122 -1.76 -16.48 -6.08
N ALA A 123 -1.02 -17.46 -5.57
CA ALA A 123 -1.51 -18.38 -4.56
C ALA A 123 -2.00 -17.64 -3.30
N PHE A 124 -1.20 -16.69 -2.79
CA PHE A 124 -1.59 -15.83 -1.66
C PHE A 124 -2.91 -15.09 -1.94
N LEU A 125 -3.04 -14.46 -3.11
CA LEU A 125 -4.24 -13.72 -3.49
C LEU A 125 -5.46 -14.63 -3.66
N ASP A 126 -5.29 -15.85 -4.15
CA ASP A 126 -6.37 -16.83 -4.25
C ASP A 126 -6.87 -17.30 -2.88
N HIS A 127 -5.95 -17.55 -1.96
CA HIS A 127 -6.30 -17.85 -0.56
C HIS A 127 -7.05 -16.71 0.14
N CYS A 128 -6.91 -15.46 -0.32
CA CYS A 128 -7.70 -14.34 0.20
C CYS A 128 -9.22 -14.50 -0.01
N MET A 129 -9.68 -15.51 -0.76
CA MET A 129 -11.11 -15.86 -0.85
C MET A 129 -11.74 -16.06 0.53
N VAL A 130 -10.99 -16.54 1.52
CA VAL A 130 -11.48 -16.72 2.90
C VAL A 130 -12.00 -15.42 3.50
N PHE A 131 -11.40 -14.27 3.19
CA PHE A 131 -11.84 -12.98 3.72
C PHE A 131 -13.18 -12.52 3.13
N ARG A 132 -13.47 -12.90 1.89
CA ARG A 132 -14.81 -12.66 1.30
C ARG A 132 -15.88 -13.50 2.02
N GLN A 133 -15.56 -14.74 2.36
CA GLN A 133 -16.44 -15.63 3.13
C GLN A 133 -16.62 -15.14 4.58
N GLN A 134 -15.65 -14.40 5.13
CA GLN A 134 -15.71 -13.75 6.44
C GLN A 134 -16.28 -12.32 6.33
N SER A 135 -17.37 -12.14 5.64
CA SER A 135 -18.06 -10.85 5.49
C SER A 135 -17.15 -9.75 4.93
N PHE A 136 -16.29 -10.09 3.97
CA PHE A 136 -15.34 -9.16 3.36
C PHE A 136 -14.40 -8.50 4.39
N ALA A 137 -13.71 -9.29 5.20
CA ALA A 137 -12.85 -8.80 6.27
C ALA A 137 -11.71 -7.83 5.83
N LEU A 138 -11.40 -7.75 4.52
CA LEU A 138 -10.47 -6.78 3.95
C LEU A 138 -11.15 -5.53 3.38
N SER A 139 -12.49 -5.47 3.39
CA SER A 139 -13.25 -4.34 2.85
C SER A 139 -12.83 -3.02 3.49
N GLY A 140 -12.67 -2.00 2.65
CA GLY A 140 -12.33 -0.64 3.07
C GLY A 140 -10.87 -0.43 3.50
N LYS A 141 -10.05 -1.50 3.63
CA LYS A 141 -8.61 -1.34 3.84
C LYS A 141 -7.95 -0.77 2.58
N VAL A 142 -6.93 0.06 2.76
CA VAL A 142 -6.18 0.63 1.62
C VAL A 142 -5.23 -0.42 1.04
N GLY A 143 -5.22 -0.57 -0.28
CA GLY A 143 -4.35 -1.48 -1.00
C GLY A 143 -3.34 -0.75 -1.88
N GLY A 144 -2.06 -1.16 -1.85
CA GLY A 144 -1.03 -0.70 -2.76
C GLY A 144 -0.14 -1.83 -3.24
N VAL A 145 0.56 -1.63 -4.36
CA VAL A 145 1.34 -2.69 -4.98
C VAL A 145 2.75 -2.22 -5.34
N VAL A 146 3.72 -3.09 -5.09
CA VAL A 146 5.13 -2.94 -5.45
C VAL A 146 5.52 -4.06 -6.42
N ALA A 147 6.00 -3.73 -7.60
CA ALA A 147 6.49 -4.69 -8.59
C ALA A 147 7.97 -4.49 -8.86
N VAL A 148 8.76 -5.57 -8.76
CA VAL A 148 10.20 -5.55 -8.98
C VAL A 148 10.56 -6.41 -10.19
N GLY A 149 11.04 -5.77 -11.27
CA GLY A 149 11.45 -6.44 -12.52
C GLY A 149 12.96 -6.40 -12.75
N ALA A 150 13.44 -7.14 -13.74
CA ALA A 150 14.84 -7.16 -14.14
C ALA A 150 15.24 -5.96 -15.03
N GLY A 151 14.28 -5.21 -15.57
CA GLY A 151 14.52 -4.05 -16.42
C GLY A 151 13.37 -3.06 -16.34
N ARG A 152 13.55 -1.79 -16.72
CA ARG A 152 12.53 -0.73 -16.62
C ARG A 152 11.35 -1.13 -17.50
N ASN A 153 11.05 -1.33 -18.43
CA ASN A 153 9.85 -1.70 -19.19
C ASN A 153 9.63 -3.22 -19.21
N GLY A 154 9.89 -3.89 -18.06
CA GLY A 154 9.89 -5.35 -17.96
C GLY A 154 8.54 -5.96 -17.58
N GLY A 155 7.44 -5.19 -17.64
CA GLY A 155 6.10 -5.68 -17.30
C GLY A 155 5.64 -5.34 -15.87
N GLN A 156 6.35 -4.42 -15.18
CA GLN A 156 5.98 -4.01 -13.82
C GLN A 156 4.55 -3.46 -13.78
N GLU A 157 4.16 -2.57 -14.69
CA GLU A 157 2.83 -1.95 -14.67
C GLU A 157 1.70 -2.97 -14.93
N LEU A 158 1.90 -3.91 -15.84
CA LEU A 158 0.95 -5.01 -16.03
C LEU A 158 0.81 -5.87 -14.77
N THR A 159 1.94 -6.11 -14.11
CA THR A 159 1.97 -6.85 -12.84
C THR A 159 1.24 -6.10 -11.74
N LEU A 160 1.45 -4.77 -11.62
CA LEU A 160 0.72 -3.93 -10.67
C LEU A 160 -0.79 -4.07 -10.88
N GLN A 161 -1.27 -3.90 -12.11
CA GLN A 161 -2.69 -3.96 -12.45
C GLN A 161 -3.30 -5.34 -12.16
N SER A 162 -2.56 -6.42 -12.44
CA SER A 162 -3.02 -7.79 -12.14
C SER A 162 -3.23 -8.02 -10.64
N VAL A 163 -2.33 -7.50 -9.81
CA VAL A 163 -2.47 -7.57 -8.33
C VAL A 163 -3.60 -6.66 -7.86
N GLN A 164 -3.68 -5.44 -8.37
CA GLN A 164 -4.71 -4.45 -8.03
C GLN A 164 -6.11 -4.98 -8.30
N ALA A 165 -6.32 -5.67 -9.43
CA ALA A 165 -7.60 -6.30 -9.74
C ALA A 165 -8.03 -7.30 -8.66
N SER A 166 -7.08 -8.08 -8.11
CA SER A 166 -7.35 -9.00 -7.00
C SER A 166 -7.71 -8.27 -5.70
N LEU A 167 -7.01 -7.16 -5.39
CA LEU A 167 -7.30 -6.35 -4.21
C LEU A 167 -8.67 -5.66 -4.31
N MET A 168 -9.04 -5.14 -5.50
CA MET A 168 -10.39 -4.61 -5.75
C MET A 168 -11.45 -5.69 -5.58
N GLY A 169 -11.16 -6.94 -5.98
CA GLY A 169 -12.03 -8.09 -5.72
C GLY A 169 -12.27 -8.38 -4.24
N GLN A 170 -11.42 -7.89 -3.33
CA GLN A 170 -11.60 -7.93 -1.89
C GLN A 170 -12.33 -6.70 -1.33
N ASN A 171 -12.86 -5.84 -2.19
CA ASN A 171 -13.49 -4.56 -1.84
C ASN A 171 -12.53 -3.60 -1.09
N MET A 172 -11.23 -3.67 -1.40
CA MET A 172 -10.23 -2.76 -0.89
C MET A 172 -10.21 -1.44 -1.68
N ILE A 173 -9.75 -0.36 -1.06
CA ILE A 173 -9.53 0.94 -1.70
C ILE A 173 -8.11 0.93 -2.27
N VAL A 174 -7.97 0.67 -3.56
CA VAL A 174 -6.66 0.56 -4.22
C VAL A 174 -6.14 1.93 -4.64
N VAL A 175 -4.88 2.21 -4.32
CA VAL A 175 -4.20 3.47 -4.64
C VAL A 175 -2.90 3.23 -5.41
N GLY A 176 -2.53 4.20 -6.25
CA GLY A 176 -1.22 4.29 -6.88
C GLY A 176 -0.20 4.99 -5.99
N ASP A 177 0.98 5.29 -6.56
CA ASP A 177 2.09 5.89 -5.81
C ASP A 177 1.88 7.39 -5.47
N GLY A 178 0.84 8.02 -6.01
CA GLY A 178 0.49 9.39 -5.71
C GLY A 178 1.51 10.41 -6.26
N ARG A 179 1.43 11.64 -5.75
CA ARG A 179 2.33 12.73 -6.18
C ARG A 179 3.76 12.49 -5.67
N PRO A 180 4.78 12.93 -6.43
CA PRO A 180 4.71 13.66 -7.70
C PRO A 180 4.61 12.77 -8.95
N THR A 181 4.78 11.46 -8.84
CA THR A 181 4.90 10.54 -9.96
C THR A 181 3.56 10.09 -10.53
N SER A 182 2.57 9.79 -9.69
CA SER A 182 1.19 9.45 -10.06
C SER A 182 1.06 8.25 -11.02
N HIS A 183 1.83 7.19 -10.77
CA HIS A 183 1.72 5.92 -11.48
C HIS A 183 0.78 4.95 -10.77
N PHE A 184 0.57 3.77 -11.38
CA PHE A 184 -0.31 2.73 -10.82
C PHE A 184 0.20 2.15 -9.48
N GLY A 185 1.47 2.31 -9.16
CA GLY A 185 2.11 1.83 -7.94
C GLY A 185 3.63 1.93 -8.04
N ALA A 186 4.36 1.23 -7.17
CA ALA A 186 5.82 1.28 -7.19
C ALA A 186 6.42 0.29 -8.17
N THR A 187 7.28 0.79 -9.08
CA THR A 187 7.99 0.00 -10.08
C THR A 187 9.49 0.08 -9.84
N LEU A 188 10.13 -1.04 -9.52
CA LEU A 188 11.57 -1.09 -9.25
C LEU A 188 12.31 -2.02 -10.21
N ILE A 189 13.60 -1.73 -10.39
CA ILE A 189 14.52 -2.56 -11.15
C ILE A 189 15.46 -3.30 -10.19
N ASN A 190 15.51 -4.62 -10.34
CA ASN A 190 16.51 -5.46 -9.70
C ASN A 190 17.77 -5.53 -10.57
N THR A 191 18.88 -5.00 -10.10
CA THR A 191 20.19 -5.13 -10.73
C THR A 191 21.11 -5.89 -9.79
N ASN A 192 21.42 -7.15 -10.10
CA ASN A 192 22.29 -8.01 -9.28
C ASN A 192 21.86 -8.09 -7.80
N ASP A 193 20.58 -8.35 -7.57
CA ASP A 193 19.95 -8.40 -6.23
C ASP A 193 19.99 -7.08 -5.45
N ASP A 194 20.10 -5.95 -6.14
CA ASP A 194 20.11 -4.61 -5.58
C ASP A 194 19.10 -3.71 -6.32
N ILE A 195 18.37 -2.88 -5.58
CA ILE A 195 17.46 -1.84 -6.06
C ILE A 195 17.92 -0.42 -5.71
N SER A 196 19.00 -0.28 -4.95
CA SER A 196 19.43 1.02 -4.40
C SER A 196 19.83 2.04 -5.47
N LYS A 197 20.30 1.56 -6.62
CA LYS A 197 20.70 2.39 -7.76
C LYS A 197 19.52 2.80 -8.65
N ASP A 198 18.35 2.26 -8.43
CA ASP A 198 17.11 2.65 -9.14
C ASP A 198 16.44 3.83 -8.41
N GLU A 199 17.02 5.00 -8.51
CA GLU A 199 16.51 6.21 -7.85
C GLU A 199 15.05 6.49 -8.17
N PHE A 200 14.64 6.29 -9.43
CA PHE A 200 13.26 6.47 -9.84
C PHE A 200 12.33 5.45 -9.16
N GLY A 201 12.68 4.17 -9.21
CA GLY A 201 11.88 3.12 -8.58
C GLY A 201 11.79 3.26 -7.07
N VAL A 202 12.91 3.58 -6.42
CA VAL A 202 12.93 3.90 -4.98
C VAL A 202 12.03 5.11 -4.68
N GLY A 203 12.04 6.12 -5.56
CA GLY A 203 11.14 7.28 -5.47
C GLY A 203 9.66 6.88 -5.52
N THR A 204 9.27 6.01 -6.47
CA THR A 204 7.89 5.52 -6.57
C THR A 204 7.47 4.71 -5.33
N ALA A 205 8.37 3.90 -4.76
CA ALA A 205 8.08 3.13 -3.54
C ALA A 205 7.87 4.05 -2.31
N LYS A 206 8.69 5.10 -2.17
CA LYS A 206 8.52 6.11 -1.11
C LYS A 206 7.20 6.88 -1.27
N ASN A 207 6.87 7.27 -2.51
CA ASN A 207 5.61 7.98 -2.81
C ASN A 207 4.40 7.11 -2.48
N LEU A 208 4.41 5.83 -2.88
CA LEU A 208 3.36 4.87 -2.57
C LEU A 208 3.14 4.73 -1.06
N GLY A 209 4.22 4.56 -0.29
CA GLY A 209 4.14 4.43 1.16
C GLY A 209 3.50 5.65 1.83
N ARG A 210 3.96 6.86 1.45
CA ARG A 210 3.37 8.10 1.92
C ARG A 210 1.88 8.21 1.56
N HIS A 211 1.53 7.95 0.29
CA HIS A 211 0.15 8.07 -0.18
C HIS A 211 -0.80 7.09 0.50
N ILE A 212 -0.39 5.83 0.66
CA ILE A 212 -1.15 4.82 1.42
C ILE A 212 -1.41 5.29 2.85
N ALA A 213 -0.38 5.80 3.53
CA ALA A 213 -0.48 6.27 4.90
C ALA A 213 -1.44 7.46 5.03
N GLU A 214 -1.35 8.43 4.12
CA GLU A 214 -2.24 9.59 4.09
C GLU A 214 -3.70 9.20 3.88
N VAL A 215 -3.98 8.27 2.96
CA VAL A 215 -5.34 7.78 2.69
C VAL A 215 -5.85 6.97 3.88
N ALA A 216 -5.05 6.05 4.43
CA ALA A 216 -5.44 5.25 5.58
C ALA A 216 -5.75 6.11 6.82
N LEU A 217 -4.96 7.14 7.09
CA LEU A 217 -5.23 8.08 8.18
C LEU A 217 -6.52 8.90 7.97
N ARG A 218 -6.83 9.27 6.72
CA ARG A 218 -8.09 9.97 6.42
C ARG A 218 -9.30 9.09 6.72
N LEU A 219 -9.25 7.83 6.29
CA LEU A 219 -10.33 6.86 6.50
C LEU A 219 -10.48 6.43 7.96
N ALA A 220 -9.42 6.50 8.76
CA ALA A 220 -9.46 6.16 10.18
C ALA A 220 -10.02 7.28 11.08
N ARG A 221 -10.31 8.47 10.53
CA ARG A 221 -10.90 9.59 11.30
C ARG A 221 -12.34 9.30 11.65
N PRO A 222 -12.77 9.56 12.90
CA PRO A 222 -14.18 9.47 13.26
C PRO A 222 -15.02 10.45 12.41
N GLY A 223 -16.02 9.94 11.71
CA GLY A 223 -16.95 10.77 10.91
C GLY A 223 -16.54 11.00 9.45
N SER A 224 -15.61 10.18 8.90
CA SER A 224 -15.32 10.14 7.46
C SER A 224 -16.24 9.17 6.74
#